data_f26a9ee6a4aacae060e7abffecda38d7
#
_entry.id   f26a9ee6a4aacae060e7abffecda38d7
#
_cell.length_a   1.000
_cell.length_b   1.000
_cell.length_c   1.000
_cell.angle_alpha   90.00
_cell.angle_beta   90.00
_cell.angle_gamma   90.00
#
_symmetry.space_group_name_H-M   'P 1'
#
loop_
_entity.id
_entity.type
_entity.pdbx_description
1 polymer ?
#
loop_
_entity_poly.entity_id
_entity_poly.type
_entity_poly.pdbx_seq_one_letter_code
_entity_poly.pdbx_strand_id
1 'polypeptide(L)'
;MEDTTQLKTELLAAVKQAADIKSLEEIRVSVLGKKGRITEMMKSLGGLSIEEKKEAGKTLNILKSEVEAALEAQKAVLEEKELNEKLVRETIDVSLPVRPENQGRIHPVSKIYEEVVAIFGQMGFDVAEGPDIEDQFHNFNALNTPANHPARQMQDTFYIPNPESADFDDSYVVRTQTSSVQIRTMENKRPPIRIIAPGRTYRSDYDATHTPMFHQVEGLVIDKNITMAHLKGCLYDFVKAFFELDELPVRYRPSYFPFTEPSAEMDIGCLKSKTELKIGAGDDWLEILGCGMVHPNVLRAGGIDPDEYQGFAFGVGMDRLAMLKYGIPDLRTFFESDVRWLKHYGFVPLDESSMTGGLSNNGGAQR
;
A
#
# COMPACT_ATOMS: atom_id res chain seq x y z
N MET A 1 -69.94 12.84 -45.64
CA MET A 1 -68.62 13.56 -45.58
C MET A 1 -68.45 14.43 -44.29
N GLU A 2 -69.49 15.06 -43.77
CA GLU A 2 -69.42 15.78 -42.49
C GLU A 2 -69.08 14.87 -41.29
N ASP A 3 -69.64 13.67 -41.25
CA ASP A 3 -69.47 12.74 -40.15
C ASP A 3 -68.00 12.23 -39.99
N THR A 4 -67.27 12.05 -41.08
CA THR A 4 -65.83 11.59 -41.02
C THR A 4 -64.84 12.67 -40.61
N THR A 5 -65.15 13.95 -40.93
CA THR A 5 -64.27 15.08 -40.50
C THR A 5 -64.43 15.38 -39.03
N GLN A 6 -65.68 15.28 -38.53
CA GLN A 6 -65.93 15.46 -37.09
C GLN A 6 -65.32 14.35 -36.27
N LEU A 7 -65.47 13.09 -36.72
CA LEU A 7 -64.83 11.91 -36.11
C LEU A 7 -63.29 12.02 -36.05
N LYS A 8 -62.64 12.47 -37.14
CA LYS A 8 -61.23 12.73 -37.18
C LYS A 8 -60.82 13.69 -36.09
N THR A 9 -61.54 14.81 -35.97
CA THR A 9 -61.22 15.85 -34.96
C THR A 9 -61.35 15.30 -33.54
N GLU A 10 -62.44 14.51 -33.28
CA GLU A 10 -62.65 13.89 -31.98
C GLU A 10 -61.55 12.87 -31.63
N LEU A 11 -61.17 12.01 -32.57
CA LEU A 11 -60.13 10.99 -32.35
C LEU A 11 -58.76 11.59 -32.14
N LEU A 12 -58.37 12.57 -32.94
CA LEU A 12 -57.09 13.26 -32.76
C LEU A 12 -57.01 14.07 -31.46
N ALA A 13 -58.14 14.66 -31.03
CA ALA A 13 -58.23 15.32 -29.73
C ALA A 13 -58.11 14.32 -28.58
N ALA A 14 -58.79 13.16 -28.66
CA ALA A 14 -58.67 12.13 -27.65
C ALA A 14 -57.25 11.58 -27.53
N VAL A 15 -56.55 11.32 -28.65
CA VAL A 15 -55.15 10.88 -28.66
C VAL A 15 -54.25 11.94 -27.99
N LYS A 16 -54.45 13.21 -28.31
CA LYS A 16 -53.65 14.31 -27.75
C LYS A 16 -53.88 14.55 -26.27
N GLN A 17 -55.05 14.19 -25.74
CA GLN A 17 -55.43 14.32 -24.33
C GLN A 17 -55.04 13.12 -23.48
N ALA A 18 -54.51 12.04 -24.07
CA ALA A 18 -54.03 10.89 -23.32
C ALA A 18 -52.97 11.31 -22.29
N ALA A 19 -53.19 10.99 -21.02
CA ALA A 19 -52.35 11.41 -19.91
C ALA A 19 -51.13 10.49 -19.70
N ASP A 20 -51.26 9.22 -20.08
CA ASP A 20 -50.26 8.17 -19.92
C ASP A 20 -50.33 7.13 -21.04
N ILE A 21 -49.32 6.25 -21.12
CA ILE A 21 -49.21 5.19 -22.13
C ILE A 21 -50.41 4.22 -22.07
N LYS A 22 -50.94 3.97 -20.86
CA LYS A 22 -52.08 3.06 -20.69
C LYS A 22 -53.37 3.63 -21.28
N SER A 23 -53.67 4.87 -21.00
CA SER A 23 -54.84 5.55 -21.58
C SER A 23 -54.73 5.70 -23.11
N LEU A 24 -53.49 5.93 -23.61
CA LEU A 24 -53.23 5.95 -25.05
C LEU A 24 -53.51 4.59 -25.72
N GLU A 25 -53.11 3.50 -25.06
CA GLU A 25 -53.36 2.14 -25.56
C GLU A 25 -54.86 1.79 -25.52
N GLU A 26 -55.59 2.21 -24.50
CA GLU A 26 -57.05 2.08 -24.45
C GLU A 26 -57.74 2.80 -25.62
N ILE A 27 -57.28 4.01 -25.93
CA ILE A 27 -57.74 4.76 -27.10
C ILE A 27 -57.41 3.99 -28.40
N ARG A 28 -56.19 3.49 -28.55
CA ARG A 28 -55.77 2.69 -29.71
C ARG A 28 -56.66 1.48 -29.91
N VAL A 29 -56.98 0.75 -28.86
CA VAL A 29 -57.86 -0.43 -28.90
C VAL A 29 -59.30 -0.04 -29.24
N SER A 30 -59.83 1.04 -28.70
CA SER A 30 -61.18 1.52 -28.94
C SER A 30 -61.37 2.04 -30.36
N VAL A 31 -60.31 2.51 -31.02
CA VAL A 31 -60.34 3.12 -32.35
C VAL A 31 -60.02 2.08 -33.46
N LEU A 32 -58.88 1.35 -33.25
CA LEU A 32 -58.25 0.49 -34.25
C LEU A 32 -58.34 -1.00 -33.91
N GLY A 33 -58.84 -1.38 -32.75
CA GLY A 33 -58.97 -2.78 -32.31
C GLY A 33 -59.99 -3.55 -33.18
N LYS A 34 -60.13 -4.89 -32.96
CA LYS A 34 -61.04 -5.76 -33.71
C LYS A 34 -62.52 -5.29 -33.72
N LYS A 35 -62.93 -4.57 -32.67
CA LYS A 35 -64.21 -3.91 -32.49
C LYS A 35 -64.14 -2.40 -32.47
N GLY A 36 -63.02 -1.84 -32.94
CA GLY A 36 -62.76 -0.40 -32.92
C GLY A 36 -63.63 0.34 -33.97
N ARG A 37 -63.88 1.63 -33.64
CA ARG A 37 -64.82 2.47 -34.46
C ARG A 37 -64.39 2.53 -35.92
N ILE A 38 -63.13 2.71 -36.25
CA ILE A 38 -62.65 2.71 -37.66
C ILE A 38 -62.80 1.32 -38.29
N THR A 39 -62.53 0.25 -37.55
CA THR A 39 -62.63 -1.13 -38.03
C THR A 39 -64.08 -1.50 -38.32
N GLU A 40 -65.02 -1.07 -37.49
CA GLU A 40 -66.48 -1.29 -37.72
C GLU A 40 -67.01 -0.51 -38.94
N MET A 41 -66.56 0.75 -39.09
CA MET A 41 -66.88 1.56 -40.25
C MET A 41 -66.32 0.93 -41.54
N MET A 42 -65.13 0.36 -41.52
CA MET A 42 -64.58 -0.39 -42.65
C MET A 42 -65.40 -1.66 -42.99
N LYS A 43 -65.95 -2.36 -42.01
CA LYS A 43 -66.83 -3.52 -42.22
C LYS A 43 -68.19 -3.13 -42.79
N SER A 44 -68.75 -2.00 -42.39
CA SER A 44 -70.05 -1.52 -42.86
C SER A 44 -70.00 -1.09 -44.32
N LEU A 45 -68.85 -0.84 -44.90
CA LEU A 45 -68.73 -0.58 -46.35
C LEU A 45 -69.19 -1.75 -47.22
N GLY A 46 -69.42 -2.96 -46.65
CA GLY A 46 -69.84 -4.16 -47.32
C GLY A 46 -71.19 -3.99 -48.13
N GLY A 47 -72.03 -3.07 -47.67
CA GLY A 47 -73.39 -2.87 -48.26
C GLY A 47 -73.52 -1.74 -49.30
N LEU A 48 -72.45 -1.04 -49.67
CA LEU A 48 -72.44 0.10 -50.57
C LEU A 48 -72.11 -0.27 -52.02
N SER A 49 -72.45 0.60 -52.98
CA SER A 49 -72.11 0.42 -54.41
C SER A 49 -70.58 0.45 -54.62
N ILE A 50 -70.09 -0.05 -55.77
CA ILE A 50 -68.66 -0.23 -56.05
C ILE A 50 -67.92 1.10 -56.07
N GLU A 51 -68.48 2.19 -56.53
CA GLU A 51 -67.89 3.52 -56.58
C GLU A 51 -67.86 4.15 -55.20
N GLU A 52 -68.97 4.11 -54.45
CA GLU A 52 -69.06 4.61 -53.08
C GLU A 52 -68.10 3.85 -52.13
N LYS A 53 -67.95 2.53 -52.31
CA LYS A 53 -66.96 1.71 -51.58
C LYS A 53 -65.53 2.19 -51.77
N LYS A 54 -65.16 2.56 -52.99
CA LYS A 54 -63.82 2.98 -53.35
C LYS A 54 -63.48 4.32 -52.74
N GLU A 55 -64.41 5.25 -52.72
CA GLU A 55 -64.25 6.61 -52.22
C GLU A 55 -64.21 6.65 -50.65
N ALA A 56 -65.23 5.97 -50.06
CA ALA A 56 -65.30 5.85 -48.61
C ALA A 56 -64.12 5.02 -48.01
N GLY A 57 -63.74 3.93 -48.73
CA GLY A 57 -62.54 3.16 -48.32
C GLY A 57 -61.23 3.95 -48.38
N LYS A 58 -61.09 4.80 -49.42
CA LYS A 58 -59.91 5.68 -49.49
C LYS A 58 -59.86 6.69 -48.32
N THR A 59 -61.04 7.31 -48.04
CA THR A 59 -61.13 8.31 -46.90
C THR A 59 -60.91 7.65 -45.57
N LEU A 60 -61.46 6.43 -45.31
CA LEU A 60 -61.19 5.73 -44.02
C LEU A 60 -59.78 5.22 -43.90
N ASN A 61 -59.08 4.84 -44.97
CA ASN A 61 -57.67 4.47 -44.91
C ASN A 61 -56.80 5.67 -44.61
N ILE A 62 -57.12 6.83 -45.19
CA ILE A 62 -56.38 8.08 -44.84
C ILE A 62 -56.58 8.42 -43.34
N LEU A 63 -57.83 8.39 -42.86
CA LEU A 63 -58.16 8.62 -41.46
C LEU A 63 -57.43 7.64 -40.53
N LYS A 64 -57.41 6.34 -40.88
CA LYS A 64 -56.68 5.34 -40.15
C LYS A 64 -55.17 5.64 -40.03
N SER A 65 -54.58 5.97 -41.20
CA SER A 65 -53.14 6.30 -41.25
C SER A 65 -52.79 7.55 -40.45
N GLU A 66 -53.65 8.58 -40.48
CA GLU A 66 -53.46 9.79 -39.71
C GLU A 66 -53.59 9.57 -38.19
N VAL A 67 -54.52 8.71 -37.76
CA VAL A 67 -54.71 8.35 -36.36
C VAL A 67 -53.57 7.46 -35.87
N GLU A 68 -53.11 6.53 -36.70
CA GLU A 68 -51.91 5.72 -36.37
C GLU A 68 -50.69 6.57 -36.20
N ALA A 69 -50.44 7.54 -37.07
CA ALA A 69 -49.34 8.46 -36.97
C ALA A 69 -49.45 9.37 -35.71
N ALA A 70 -50.67 9.83 -35.37
CA ALA A 70 -50.89 10.62 -34.16
C ALA A 70 -50.68 9.80 -32.88
N LEU A 71 -51.09 8.54 -32.86
CA LEU A 71 -50.86 7.62 -31.74
C LEU A 71 -49.37 7.38 -31.52
N GLU A 72 -48.60 7.16 -32.59
CA GLU A 72 -47.17 6.95 -32.54
C GLU A 72 -46.42 8.19 -32.04
N ALA A 73 -46.78 9.37 -32.53
CA ALA A 73 -46.25 10.63 -32.09
C ALA A 73 -46.53 10.90 -30.60
N GLN A 74 -47.77 10.69 -30.14
CA GLN A 74 -48.17 10.89 -28.75
C GLN A 74 -47.50 9.87 -27.83
N LYS A 75 -47.33 8.61 -28.29
CA LYS A 75 -46.59 7.58 -27.56
C LYS A 75 -45.15 8.00 -27.29
N ALA A 76 -44.45 8.48 -28.29
CA ALA A 76 -43.08 8.98 -28.13
C ALA A 76 -42.96 10.12 -27.08
N VAL A 77 -43.94 11.04 -27.12
CA VAL A 77 -43.97 12.15 -26.11
C VAL A 77 -44.20 11.64 -24.68
N LEU A 78 -45.10 10.66 -24.52
CA LEU A 78 -45.39 10.08 -23.20
C LEU A 78 -44.23 9.23 -22.68
N GLU A 79 -43.57 8.46 -23.54
CA GLU A 79 -42.37 7.69 -23.19
C GLU A 79 -41.21 8.59 -22.78
N GLU A 80 -41.00 9.69 -23.51
CA GLU A 80 -39.97 10.67 -23.14
C GLU A 80 -40.30 11.36 -21.81
N LYS A 81 -41.56 11.71 -21.56
CA LYS A 81 -42.00 12.28 -20.28
C LYS A 81 -41.78 11.31 -19.13
N GLU A 82 -42.17 10.05 -19.27
CA GLU A 82 -41.98 9.01 -18.24
C GLU A 82 -40.52 8.78 -17.95
N LEU A 83 -39.68 8.75 -19.00
CA LEU A 83 -38.24 8.62 -18.88
C LEU A 83 -37.63 9.79 -18.10
N ASN A 84 -38.02 11.02 -18.43
CA ASN A 84 -37.51 12.22 -17.74
C ASN A 84 -37.94 12.26 -16.28
N GLU A 85 -39.20 11.90 -15.96
CA GLU A 85 -39.67 11.79 -14.57
C GLU A 85 -38.91 10.72 -13.80
N LYS A 86 -38.58 9.60 -14.43
CA LYS A 86 -37.74 8.54 -13.87
C LYS A 86 -36.32 9.02 -13.61
N LEU A 87 -35.68 9.71 -14.57
CA LEU A 87 -34.35 10.24 -14.43
C LEU A 87 -34.24 11.25 -13.29
N VAL A 88 -35.23 12.15 -13.15
CA VAL A 88 -35.25 13.08 -12.02
C VAL A 88 -35.38 12.37 -10.68
N ARG A 89 -36.22 11.34 -10.59
CA ARG A 89 -36.42 10.57 -9.35
C ARG A 89 -35.21 9.73 -8.99
N GLU A 90 -34.47 9.23 -9.99
CA GLU A 90 -33.28 8.39 -9.79
C GLU A 90 -31.97 9.21 -9.76
N THR A 91 -32.04 10.52 -9.77
CA THR A 91 -30.88 11.39 -9.63
C THR A 91 -30.20 11.18 -8.27
N ILE A 92 -28.92 10.84 -8.29
CA ILE A 92 -28.09 10.69 -7.10
C ILE A 92 -27.15 11.89 -7.02
N ASP A 93 -27.06 12.51 -5.84
CA ASP A 93 -26.08 13.55 -5.58
C ASP A 93 -24.69 12.93 -5.41
N VAL A 94 -23.89 13.00 -6.45
CA VAL A 94 -22.51 12.49 -6.48
C VAL A 94 -21.51 13.41 -5.76
N SER A 95 -21.94 14.61 -5.31
CA SER A 95 -21.11 15.51 -4.52
C SER A 95 -21.07 15.12 -3.04
N LEU A 96 -21.97 14.29 -2.58
CA LEU A 96 -21.96 13.80 -1.21
C LEU A 96 -20.77 12.84 -1.01
N PRO A 97 -19.97 13.03 0.06
CA PRO A 97 -18.88 12.14 0.34
C PRO A 97 -19.39 10.73 0.61
N VAL A 98 -18.68 9.75 0.07
CA VAL A 98 -18.92 8.33 0.38
C VAL A 98 -18.78 8.14 1.89
N ARG A 99 -19.63 7.29 2.50
CA ARG A 99 -19.49 6.94 3.92
C ARG A 99 -18.05 6.50 4.16
N PRO A 100 -17.34 7.09 5.17
CA PRO A 100 -15.98 6.69 5.45
C PRO A 100 -15.98 5.22 5.85
N GLU A 101 -15.38 4.39 5.01
CA GLU A 101 -15.07 3.01 5.36
C GLU A 101 -13.85 3.01 6.28
N ASN A 102 -13.87 2.13 7.29
CA ASN A 102 -12.71 1.92 8.15
C ASN A 102 -11.63 1.17 7.35
N GLN A 103 -10.76 1.92 6.70
CA GLN A 103 -9.59 1.35 6.03
C GLN A 103 -8.49 1.08 7.04
N GLY A 104 -7.89 -0.10 6.96
CA GLY A 104 -6.65 -0.41 7.67
C GLY A 104 -5.51 0.52 7.25
N ARG A 105 -4.43 0.53 8.07
CA ARG A 105 -3.21 1.28 7.77
C ARG A 105 -2.01 0.36 7.94
N ILE A 106 -1.03 0.50 7.07
CA ILE A 106 0.28 -0.14 7.21
C ILE A 106 1.07 0.64 8.25
N HIS A 107 1.65 -0.07 9.20
CA HIS A 107 2.48 0.53 10.25
C HIS A 107 3.77 1.11 9.64
N PRO A 108 4.25 2.29 10.09
CA PRO A 108 5.47 2.91 9.55
C PRO A 108 6.70 1.98 9.55
N VAL A 109 6.89 1.18 10.58
CA VAL A 109 8.01 0.20 10.63
C VAL A 109 7.90 -0.86 9.54
N SER A 110 6.68 -1.34 9.24
CA SER A 110 6.48 -2.28 8.12
C SER A 110 6.84 -1.65 6.78
N LYS A 111 6.51 -0.35 6.60
CA LYS A 111 6.89 0.39 5.40
C LYS A 111 8.40 0.52 5.26
N ILE A 112 9.10 0.86 6.36
CA ILE A 112 10.58 0.91 6.38
C ILE A 112 11.17 -0.47 6.07
N TYR A 113 10.59 -1.55 6.63
CA TYR A 113 11.04 -2.92 6.35
C TYR A 113 11.00 -3.21 4.84
N GLU A 114 9.87 -2.96 4.19
CA GLU A 114 9.70 -3.17 2.75
C GLU A 114 10.70 -2.35 1.94
N GLU A 115 10.89 -1.08 2.30
CA GLU A 115 11.80 -0.17 1.60
C GLU A 115 13.27 -0.59 1.76
N VAL A 116 13.71 -0.94 2.97
CA VAL A 116 15.07 -1.42 3.23
C VAL A 116 15.35 -2.71 2.45
N VAL A 117 14.41 -3.66 2.48
CA VAL A 117 14.53 -4.91 1.70
C VAL A 117 14.61 -4.62 0.20
N ALA A 118 13.81 -3.68 -0.30
CA ALA A 118 13.84 -3.32 -1.73
C ALA A 118 15.17 -2.68 -2.12
N ILE A 119 15.71 -1.74 -1.32
CA ILE A 119 16.99 -1.07 -1.60
C ILE A 119 18.13 -2.10 -1.60
N PHE A 120 18.28 -2.89 -0.53
CA PHE A 120 19.36 -3.88 -0.46
C PHE A 120 19.19 -5.02 -1.47
N GLY A 121 17.94 -5.41 -1.80
CA GLY A 121 17.66 -6.35 -2.88
C GLY A 121 18.20 -5.88 -4.23
N GLN A 122 18.06 -4.59 -4.57
CA GLN A 122 18.66 -3.99 -5.78
C GLN A 122 20.18 -3.96 -5.73
N MET A 123 20.78 -3.91 -4.54
CA MET A 123 22.23 -3.99 -4.34
C MET A 123 22.74 -5.45 -4.30
N GLY A 124 21.85 -6.44 -4.54
CA GLY A 124 22.18 -7.86 -4.61
C GLY A 124 22.33 -8.55 -3.26
N PHE A 125 21.63 -8.08 -2.25
CA PHE A 125 21.56 -8.75 -0.95
C PHE A 125 20.35 -9.70 -0.88
N ASP A 126 20.54 -10.88 -0.33
CA ASP A 126 19.47 -11.79 0.07
C ASP A 126 18.96 -11.44 1.48
N VAL A 127 17.70 -11.75 1.76
CA VAL A 127 17.16 -11.65 3.12
C VAL A 127 17.41 -12.96 3.85
N ALA A 128 17.99 -12.88 5.06
CA ALA A 128 18.18 -14.01 5.96
C ALA A 128 17.37 -13.82 7.23
N GLU A 129 16.76 -14.89 7.72
CA GLU A 129 15.94 -14.92 8.92
C GLU A 129 16.51 -15.89 9.96
N GLY A 130 16.18 -15.67 11.22
CA GLY A 130 16.58 -16.53 12.33
C GLY A 130 15.67 -16.36 13.54
N PRO A 131 15.83 -17.20 14.57
CA PRO A 131 14.96 -17.21 15.73
C PRO A 131 15.13 -15.97 16.61
N ASP A 132 14.05 -15.55 17.29
CA ASP A 132 14.09 -14.49 18.30
C ASP A 132 14.73 -15.01 19.64
N ILE A 133 14.58 -16.29 19.93
CA ILE A 133 15.19 -16.94 21.10
C ILE A 133 16.44 -17.66 20.65
N GLU A 134 17.58 -17.28 21.22
CA GLU A 134 18.91 -17.75 20.85
C GLU A 134 19.64 -18.40 22.01
N ASP A 135 20.62 -19.23 21.70
CA ASP A 135 21.62 -19.64 22.65
C ASP A 135 22.69 -18.56 22.86
N GLN A 136 23.45 -18.66 23.95
CA GLN A 136 24.51 -17.70 24.24
C GLN A 136 25.68 -17.78 23.26
N PHE A 137 25.88 -18.92 22.59
CA PHE A 137 26.92 -19.06 21.59
C PHE A 137 26.67 -18.12 20.40
N HIS A 138 25.49 -18.20 19.78
CA HIS A 138 25.16 -17.39 18.61
C HIS A 138 24.97 -15.92 18.95
N ASN A 139 24.40 -15.61 20.13
CA ASN A 139 24.14 -14.21 20.50
C ASN A 139 25.38 -13.48 21.02
N PHE A 140 26.37 -14.19 21.56
CA PHE A 140 27.54 -13.59 22.19
C PHE A 140 28.89 -14.23 21.81
N ASN A 141 29.09 -15.54 22.05
CA ASN A 141 30.41 -16.16 21.98
C ASN A 141 30.98 -16.12 20.57
N ALA A 142 30.18 -16.52 19.57
CA ALA A 142 30.57 -16.49 18.16
C ALA A 142 30.77 -15.06 17.63
N LEU A 143 30.16 -14.07 18.29
CA LEU A 143 30.32 -12.66 17.99
C LEU A 143 31.49 -12.01 18.75
N ASN A 144 32.43 -12.82 19.26
CA ASN A 144 33.61 -12.36 19.97
C ASN A 144 33.32 -11.46 21.20
N THR A 145 32.11 -11.57 21.77
CA THR A 145 31.71 -10.81 22.96
C THR A 145 32.20 -11.52 24.22
N PRO A 146 33.13 -10.95 24.99
CA PRO A 146 33.71 -11.61 26.16
C PRO A 146 32.69 -11.80 27.28
N ALA A 147 32.93 -12.79 28.16
CA ALA A 147 32.00 -13.13 29.24
C ALA A 147 31.70 -11.98 30.21
N ASN A 148 32.66 -11.07 30.42
CA ASN A 148 32.51 -9.91 31.29
C ASN A 148 32.01 -8.64 30.57
N HIS A 149 31.55 -8.75 29.33
CA HIS A 149 31.07 -7.61 28.58
C HIS A 149 29.73 -7.07 29.16
N PRO A 150 29.57 -5.74 29.32
CA PRO A 150 28.35 -5.17 29.89
C PRO A 150 27.05 -5.66 29.25
N ALA A 151 27.02 -5.83 27.92
CA ALA A 151 25.84 -6.33 27.19
C ALA A 151 25.35 -7.73 27.61
N ARG A 152 26.20 -8.51 28.34
CA ARG A 152 25.80 -9.81 28.92
C ARG A 152 25.16 -9.70 30.30
N GLN A 153 25.12 -8.48 30.89
CA GLN A 153 24.55 -8.33 32.22
C GLN A 153 23.02 -8.52 32.17
N MET A 154 22.44 -9.11 33.23
CA MET A 154 21.02 -9.37 33.35
C MET A 154 20.16 -8.09 33.30
N GLN A 155 20.76 -6.94 33.55
CA GLN A 155 20.10 -5.63 33.45
C GLN A 155 19.92 -5.16 31.99
N ASP A 156 20.69 -5.73 31.04
CA ASP A 156 20.67 -5.30 29.63
C ASP A 156 20.09 -6.39 28.70
N THR A 157 20.11 -7.67 29.13
CA THR A 157 19.68 -8.83 28.35
C THR A 157 18.59 -9.62 29.05
N PHE A 158 17.58 -10.05 28.33
CA PHE A 158 16.54 -10.94 28.82
C PHE A 158 16.98 -12.40 28.67
N TYR A 159 17.22 -13.08 29.80
CA TYR A 159 17.59 -14.48 29.86
C TYR A 159 16.35 -15.37 30.09
N ILE A 160 16.33 -16.51 29.43
CA ILE A 160 15.30 -17.56 29.57
C ILE A 160 16.00 -18.80 30.14
N PRO A 161 15.66 -19.28 31.35
CA PRO A 161 16.26 -20.49 31.89
C PRO A 161 16.08 -21.69 30.95
N ASN A 162 17.16 -22.46 30.77
CA ASN A 162 17.08 -23.74 30.07
C ASN A 162 16.49 -24.78 31.02
N PRO A 163 15.32 -25.40 30.72
CA PRO A 163 14.70 -26.37 31.59
C PRO A 163 15.51 -27.69 31.73
N GLU A 164 16.46 -27.92 30.82
CA GLU A 164 17.28 -29.14 30.78
C GLU A 164 18.65 -28.94 31.46
N SER A 165 19.01 -27.71 31.86
CA SER A 165 20.26 -27.39 32.50
C SER A 165 20.08 -26.43 33.66
N ALA A 166 20.81 -26.68 34.75
CA ALA A 166 20.90 -25.76 35.88
C ALA A 166 22.01 -24.71 35.72
N ASP A 167 22.84 -24.83 34.69
CA ASP A 167 23.94 -23.91 34.42
C ASP A 167 23.40 -22.66 33.73
N PHE A 168 23.78 -21.49 34.27
CA PHE A 168 23.38 -20.21 33.69
C PHE A 168 23.96 -20.01 32.29
N ASP A 169 25.14 -20.54 32.01
CA ASP A 169 25.79 -20.43 30.70
C ASP A 169 25.04 -21.18 29.60
N ASP A 170 24.17 -22.13 29.99
CA ASP A 170 23.28 -22.87 29.07
C ASP A 170 21.91 -22.15 28.89
N SER A 171 21.69 -21.01 29.54
CA SER A 171 20.44 -20.24 29.37
C SER A 171 20.29 -19.76 27.94
N TYR A 172 19.04 -19.73 27.48
CA TYR A 172 18.69 -19.03 26.26
C TYR A 172 18.60 -17.54 26.54
N VAL A 173 18.64 -16.74 25.46
CA VAL A 173 18.43 -15.29 25.49
C VAL A 173 17.40 -14.88 24.44
N VAL A 174 16.65 -13.83 24.73
CA VAL A 174 15.95 -13.14 23.63
C VAL A 174 16.99 -12.27 22.94
N ARG A 175 17.21 -12.48 21.63
CA ARG A 175 18.37 -11.90 20.91
C ARG A 175 18.46 -10.38 21.07
N THR A 176 19.65 -9.92 21.39
CA THR A 176 19.93 -8.49 21.61
C THR A 176 20.26 -7.74 20.32
N GLN A 177 20.47 -8.47 19.25
CA GLN A 177 20.82 -8.01 17.90
C GLN A 177 20.51 -9.08 16.87
N THR A 178 20.45 -8.72 15.59
CA THR A 178 20.22 -9.70 14.51
C THR A 178 21.51 -10.35 14.01
N SER A 179 22.67 -10.06 14.62
CA SER A 179 23.98 -10.64 14.29
C SER A 179 24.04 -12.16 14.45
N SER A 180 23.21 -12.76 15.31
CA SER A 180 23.09 -14.21 15.43
C SER A 180 22.70 -14.87 14.11
N VAL A 181 21.88 -14.21 13.29
CA VAL A 181 21.50 -14.68 11.95
C VAL A 181 22.71 -14.70 11.01
N GLN A 182 23.64 -13.78 11.18
CA GLN A 182 24.89 -13.76 10.39
C GLN A 182 25.75 -14.99 10.70
N ILE A 183 25.89 -15.38 11.98
CA ILE A 183 26.59 -16.60 12.39
C ILE A 183 25.93 -17.82 11.78
N ARG A 184 24.63 -17.98 11.95
CA ARG A 184 23.85 -19.09 11.38
C ARG A 184 23.98 -19.16 9.86
N THR A 185 24.06 -18.03 9.17
CA THR A 185 24.28 -17.99 7.73
C THR A 185 25.68 -18.49 7.37
N MET A 186 26.74 -18.05 8.09
CA MET A 186 28.11 -18.50 7.85
C MET A 186 28.29 -20.01 8.09
N GLU A 187 27.61 -20.59 9.08
CA GLU A 187 27.62 -22.04 9.35
C GLU A 187 27.01 -22.84 8.20
N ASN A 188 26.01 -22.28 7.51
CA ASN A 188 25.22 -22.99 6.51
C ASN A 188 25.56 -22.64 5.04
N LYS A 189 26.23 -21.50 4.81
CA LYS A 189 26.59 -21.03 3.47
C LYS A 189 28.09 -20.79 3.35
N ARG A 190 28.66 -21.06 2.20
CA ARG A 190 30.04 -20.69 1.87
C ARG A 190 30.10 -19.36 1.16
N PRO A 191 31.18 -18.57 1.32
CA PRO A 191 31.38 -17.36 0.55
C PRO A 191 31.33 -17.61 -0.98
N PRO A 192 30.85 -16.63 -1.77
CA PRO A 192 30.48 -15.27 -1.37
C PRO A 192 29.12 -15.22 -0.62
N ILE A 193 29.07 -14.45 0.46
CA ILE A 193 27.85 -14.20 1.24
C ILE A 193 27.50 -12.72 1.14
N ARG A 194 26.24 -12.41 0.87
CA ARG A 194 25.73 -11.05 0.86
C ARG A 194 24.28 -11.10 1.33
N ILE A 195 24.05 -10.75 2.57
CA ILE A 195 22.74 -10.83 3.22
C ILE A 195 22.42 -9.58 4.01
N ILE A 196 21.11 -9.33 4.17
CA ILE A 196 20.56 -8.52 5.26
C ILE A 196 19.74 -9.42 6.19
N ALA A 197 19.77 -9.11 7.47
CA ALA A 197 19.02 -9.80 8.51
C ALA A 197 18.12 -8.82 9.26
N PRO A 198 16.95 -8.46 8.71
CA PRO A 198 15.99 -7.64 9.42
C PRO A 198 15.23 -8.47 10.45
N GLY A 199 14.94 -7.87 11.61
CA GLY A 199 14.19 -8.57 12.64
C GLY A 199 13.99 -7.79 13.91
N ARG A 200 13.26 -8.38 14.85
CA ARG A 200 13.09 -7.85 16.20
C ARG A 200 14.31 -8.13 17.04
N THR A 201 14.62 -7.19 17.93
CA THR A 201 15.71 -7.29 18.91
C THR A 201 15.21 -6.78 20.25
N TYR A 202 15.87 -7.19 21.33
CA TYR A 202 15.36 -6.99 22.67
C TYR A 202 16.47 -6.54 23.63
N ARG A 203 16.22 -5.46 24.37
CA ARG A 203 17.11 -4.91 25.40
C ARG A 203 16.30 -4.37 26.56
N SER A 204 16.83 -4.45 27.77
CA SER A 204 16.13 -3.97 28.95
C SER A 204 16.26 -2.45 29.12
N ASP A 205 15.82 -1.70 28.09
CA ASP A 205 15.88 -0.24 28.03
C ASP A 205 14.50 0.34 27.75
N TYR A 206 14.15 1.47 28.42
CA TYR A 206 12.86 2.12 28.22
C TYR A 206 12.93 3.63 28.46
N ASP A 207 13.00 4.40 27.37
CA ASP A 207 12.90 5.87 27.38
C ASP A 207 12.27 6.39 26.08
N ALA A 208 12.34 7.70 25.78
CA ALA A 208 11.78 8.27 24.55
C ALA A 208 12.46 7.78 23.26
N THR A 209 13.66 7.20 23.37
CA THR A 209 14.49 6.72 22.26
C THR A 209 14.77 5.22 22.32
N HIS A 210 14.35 4.56 23.38
CA HIS A 210 14.55 3.12 23.61
C HIS A 210 13.28 2.44 24.09
N THR A 211 13.04 1.23 23.58
CA THR A 211 11.97 0.33 24.02
C THR A 211 12.54 -1.08 24.23
N PRO A 212 11.93 -1.90 25.10
CA PRO A 212 12.40 -3.27 25.37
C PRO A 212 12.47 -4.16 24.13
N MET A 213 11.65 -3.89 23.14
CA MET A 213 11.65 -4.50 21.81
C MET A 213 11.74 -3.41 20.75
N PHE A 214 12.62 -3.57 19.77
CA PHE A 214 12.75 -2.68 18.63
C PHE A 214 13.14 -3.49 17.40
N HIS A 215 13.11 -2.87 16.22
CA HIS A 215 13.45 -3.51 14.96
C HIS A 215 14.82 -3.05 14.48
N GLN A 216 15.62 -4.00 14.04
CA GLN A 216 16.97 -3.78 13.51
C GLN A 216 17.11 -4.49 12.17
N VAL A 217 17.91 -3.94 11.28
CA VAL A 217 18.46 -4.64 10.13
C VAL A 217 19.96 -4.63 10.20
N GLU A 218 20.56 -5.78 10.04
CA GLU A 218 22.01 -5.90 9.89
C GLU A 218 22.35 -6.45 8.52
N GLY A 219 23.50 -6.04 7.98
CA GLY A 219 24.03 -6.55 6.74
C GLY A 219 25.37 -7.21 6.94
N LEU A 220 25.61 -8.26 6.14
CA LEU A 220 26.88 -8.99 6.11
C LEU A 220 27.28 -9.23 4.66
N VAL A 221 28.51 -8.87 4.34
CA VAL A 221 29.17 -9.26 3.08
C VAL A 221 30.47 -9.95 3.38
N ILE A 222 30.66 -11.15 2.83
CA ILE A 222 31.91 -11.91 2.94
C ILE A 222 32.31 -12.37 1.54
N ASP A 223 33.51 -11.99 1.13
CA ASP A 223 34.10 -12.42 -0.13
C ASP A 223 35.61 -12.22 -0.10
N LYS A 224 36.31 -12.58 -1.18
CA LYS A 224 37.74 -12.27 -1.35
C LYS A 224 37.92 -10.77 -1.61
N ASN A 225 38.96 -10.20 -1.03
CA ASN A 225 39.36 -8.79 -1.23
C ASN A 225 38.33 -7.72 -0.80
N ILE A 226 37.44 -8.03 0.13
CA ILE A 226 36.53 -7.03 0.70
C ILE A 226 37.32 -6.04 1.56
N THR A 227 36.97 -4.76 1.46
CA THR A 227 37.68 -3.66 2.14
C THR A 227 36.70 -2.68 2.78
N MET A 228 37.24 -1.83 3.64
CA MET A 228 36.48 -0.71 4.24
C MET A 228 35.92 0.27 3.18
N ALA A 229 36.55 0.35 1.99
CA ALA A 229 36.03 1.18 0.90
C ALA A 229 34.73 0.60 0.33
N HIS A 230 34.63 -0.73 0.20
CA HIS A 230 33.40 -1.39 -0.21
C HIS A 230 32.26 -1.17 0.81
N LEU A 231 32.56 -1.26 2.11
CA LEU A 231 31.60 -0.93 3.19
C LEU A 231 31.10 0.49 3.05
N LYS A 232 32.03 1.47 2.97
CA LYS A 232 31.66 2.89 2.86
C LYS A 232 30.82 3.19 1.61
N GLY A 233 31.15 2.61 0.46
CA GLY A 233 30.36 2.76 -0.76
C GLY A 233 28.95 2.19 -0.61
N CYS A 234 28.84 0.96 -0.09
CA CYS A 234 27.55 0.30 0.15
C CYS A 234 26.65 1.14 1.07
N LEU A 235 27.17 1.63 2.19
CA LEU A 235 26.41 2.43 3.15
C LEU A 235 26.05 3.81 2.60
N TYR A 236 26.94 4.43 1.83
CA TYR A 236 26.67 5.72 1.19
C TYR A 236 25.50 5.61 0.20
N ASP A 237 25.52 4.57 -0.65
CA ASP A 237 24.46 4.31 -1.62
C ASP A 237 23.14 4.00 -0.91
N PHE A 238 23.17 3.23 0.19
CA PHE A 238 21.99 2.95 1.00
C PHE A 238 21.36 4.23 1.57
N VAL A 239 22.11 5.08 2.26
CA VAL A 239 21.52 6.27 2.90
C VAL A 239 21.04 7.30 1.89
N LYS A 240 21.69 7.42 0.73
CA LYS A 240 21.22 8.26 -0.37
C LYS A 240 19.87 7.77 -0.91
N ALA A 241 19.78 6.47 -1.20
CA ALA A 241 18.54 5.86 -1.68
C ALA A 241 17.41 5.98 -0.66
N PHE A 242 17.71 5.71 0.62
CA PHE A 242 16.72 5.72 1.68
C PHE A 242 16.15 7.11 1.97
N PHE A 243 17.01 8.15 2.01
CA PHE A 243 16.57 9.53 2.22
C PHE A 243 16.22 10.27 0.94
N GLU A 244 16.30 9.60 -0.21
CA GLU A 244 15.95 10.14 -1.54
C GLU A 244 16.71 11.45 -1.85
N LEU A 245 18.03 11.48 -1.54
CA LEU A 245 18.90 12.63 -1.73
C LEU A 245 19.99 12.33 -2.75
N ASP A 246 20.25 13.25 -3.68
CA ASP A 246 21.33 13.12 -4.66
C ASP A 246 22.71 13.18 -4.01
N GLU A 247 22.85 14.06 -3.01
CA GLU A 247 24.04 14.22 -2.21
C GLU A 247 23.67 14.24 -0.72
N LEU A 248 24.37 13.48 0.07
CA LEU A 248 24.21 13.44 1.52
C LEU A 248 25.61 13.49 2.18
N PRO A 249 25.93 14.53 2.93
CA PRO A 249 27.18 14.56 3.70
C PRO A 249 27.21 13.41 4.68
N VAL A 250 28.28 12.61 4.63
CA VAL A 250 28.52 11.50 5.55
C VAL A 250 29.90 11.59 6.16
N ARG A 251 30.05 11.17 7.42
CA ARG A 251 31.33 10.97 8.06
C ARG A 251 31.36 9.67 8.82
N TYR A 252 32.54 9.11 8.97
CA TYR A 252 32.77 7.90 9.75
C TYR A 252 33.66 8.25 10.95
N ARG A 253 33.20 7.93 12.14
CA ARG A 253 33.97 8.07 13.39
C ARG A 253 34.45 6.69 13.81
N PRO A 254 35.73 6.55 14.26
CA PRO A 254 36.17 5.31 14.88
C PRO A 254 35.28 4.96 16.07
N SER A 255 34.97 3.68 16.21
CA SER A 255 34.18 3.12 17.31
C SER A 255 34.74 1.75 17.69
N TYR A 256 34.13 1.09 18.67
CA TYR A 256 34.48 -0.25 19.08
C TYR A 256 33.25 -1.14 19.17
N PHE A 257 33.32 -2.25 18.44
CA PHE A 257 32.39 -3.36 18.60
C PHE A 257 33.19 -4.66 18.67
N PRO A 258 32.83 -5.62 19.56
CA PRO A 258 33.65 -6.82 19.75
C PRO A 258 33.70 -7.71 18.49
N PHE A 259 32.74 -7.60 17.60
CA PHE A 259 32.58 -8.42 16.40
C PHE A 259 33.15 -7.79 15.12
N THR A 260 33.68 -6.55 15.19
CA THR A 260 34.29 -5.87 14.03
C THR A 260 35.63 -5.20 14.41
N GLU A 261 36.59 -5.19 13.46
CA GLU A 261 37.87 -4.50 13.59
C GLU A 261 38.45 -4.20 12.18
N PRO A 262 38.62 -2.94 11.77
CA PRO A 262 38.21 -1.72 12.47
C PRO A 262 36.70 -1.54 12.51
N SER A 263 36.22 -0.87 13.57
CA SER A 263 34.84 -0.49 13.76
C SER A 263 34.65 1.01 13.54
N ALA A 264 33.47 1.39 13.06
CA ALA A 264 33.11 2.79 12.88
C ALA A 264 31.61 3.00 13.10
N GLU A 265 31.27 4.21 13.48
CA GLU A 265 29.90 4.75 13.43
C GLU A 265 29.79 5.70 12.24
N MET A 266 28.65 5.63 11.54
CA MET A 266 28.34 6.52 10.43
C MET A 266 27.36 7.59 10.87
N ASP A 267 27.76 8.85 10.66
CA ASP A 267 26.91 10.01 10.85
C ASP A 267 26.53 10.61 9.49
N ILE A 268 25.32 11.16 9.42
CA ILE A 268 24.83 11.95 8.28
C ILE A 268 24.67 13.42 8.65
N GLY A 269 24.90 14.30 7.67
CA GLY A 269 24.69 15.73 7.83
C GLY A 269 23.22 16.09 7.99
N CYS A 270 22.92 17.00 8.90
CA CYS A 270 21.56 17.49 9.12
C CYS A 270 21.57 18.93 9.63
N LEU A 271 20.40 19.57 9.56
CA LEU A 271 20.10 20.80 10.30
C LEU A 271 19.16 20.44 11.44
N LYS A 272 19.59 20.68 12.68
CA LYS A 272 18.79 20.42 13.87
C LYS A 272 18.41 21.72 14.54
N SER A 273 17.11 22.01 14.59
CA SER A 273 16.54 23.12 15.35
C SER A 273 15.62 22.61 16.46
N LYS A 274 15.03 23.51 17.24
CA LYS A 274 14.05 23.13 18.28
C LYS A 274 12.76 22.55 17.69
N THR A 275 12.45 22.86 16.45
CA THR A 275 11.17 22.54 15.81
C THR A 275 11.31 21.73 14.53
N GLU A 276 12.53 21.60 13.99
CA GLU A 276 12.77 20.98 12.69
C GLU A 276 14.07 20.17 12.67
N LEU A 277 14.01 19.00 12.05
CA LEU A 277 15.17 18.19 11.67
C LEU A 277 15.14 18.02 10.16
N LYS A 278 16.17 18.52 9.47
CA LYS A 278 16.28 18.38 8.01
C LYS A 278 17.55 17.60 7.67
N ILE A 279 17.39 16.44 7.08
CA ILE A 279 18.50 15.58 6.65
C ILE A 279 19.13 16.17 5.37
N GLY A 280 20.44 16.06 5.25
CA GLY A 280 21.22 16.54 4.10
C GLY A 280 21.49 18.04 4.07
N ALA A 281 21.11 18.78 5.11
CA ALA A 281 21.31 20.23 5.20
C ALA A 281 21.97 20.61 6.52
N GLY A 282 22.67 21.77 6.55
CA GLY A 282 23.29 22.31 7.76
C GLY A 282 24.62 21.65 8.14
N ASP A 283 25.13 22.05 9.32
CA ASP A 283 26.46 21.66 9.82
C ASP A 283 26.39 20.66 11.00
N ASP A 284 25.19 20.27 11.39
CA ASP A 284 25.00 19.27 12.46
C ASP A 284 25.18 17.85 11.93
N TRP A 285 25.42 16.92 12.85
CA TRP A 285 25.64 15.52 12.55
C TRP A 285 24.71 14.64 13.37
N LEU A 286 24.20 13.61 12.71
CA LEU A 286 23.31 12.63 13.31
C LEU A 286 23.83 11.21 13.05
N GLU A 287 24.12 10.49 14.12
CA GLU A 287 24.48 9.08 14.04
C GLU A 287 23.32 8.24 13.52
N ILE A 288 23.60 7.39 12.53
CA ILE A 288 22.61 6.53 11.86
C ILE A 288 22.84 5.05 12.19
N LEU A 289 24.11 4.60 12.12
CA LEU A 289 24.42 3.17 12.20
C LEU A 289 25.84 2.91 12.67
N GLY A 290 26.03 1.70 13.20
CA GLY A 290 27.34 1.11 13.45
C GLY A 290 27.77 0.15 12.34
N CYS A 291 29.08 0.09 12.05
CA CYS A 291 29.61 -0.76 11.00
C CYS A 291 31.09 -1.11 11.24
N GLY A 292 31.62 -2.04 10.46
CA GLY A 292 33.03 -2.38 10.51
C GLY A 292 33.40 -3.59 9.65
N MET A 293 34.70 -3.88 9.62
CA MET A 293 35.18 -5.12 9.03
C MET A 293 34.96 -6.26 10.01
N VAL A 294 34.48 -7.39 9.54
CA VAL A 294 34.19 -8.57 10.39
C VAL A 294 35.46 -9.05 11.06
N HIS A 295 35.39 -9.18 12.39
CA HIS A 295 36.55 -9.62 13.18
C HIS A 295 36.98 -11.06 12.80
N PRO A 296 38.28 -11.37 12.64
CA PRO A 296 38.74 -12.72 12.26
C PRO A 296 38.21 -13.86 13.16
N ASN A 297 38.04 -13.60 14.46
CA ASN A 297 37.44 -14.59 15.36
C ASN A 297 35.99 -14.92 15.02
N VAL A 298 35.20 -13.95 14.53
CA VAL A 298 33.82 -14.15 14.10
C VAL A 298 33.77 -15.00 12.82
N LEU A 299 34.67 -14.75 11.88
CA LEU A 299 34.79 -15.58 10.68
C LEU A 299 35.12 -17.03 11.04
N ARG A 300 36.11 -17.25 11.95
CA ARG A 300 36.47 -18.59 12.44
C ARG A 300 35.31 -19.28 13.15
N ALA A 301 34.57 -18.55 14.00
CA ALA A 301 33.41 -19.10 14.70
C ALA A 301 32.32 -19.54 13.71
N GLY A 302 32.11 -18.80 12.61
CA GLY A 302 31.22 -19.16 11.51
C GLY A 302 31.79 -20.20 10.51
N GLY A 303 32.98 -20.77 10.79
CA GLY A 303 33.61 -21.79 9.96
C GLY A 303 34.21 -21.28 8.64
N ILE A 304 34.58 -19.99 8.59
CA ILE A 304 35.18 -19.31 7.42
C ILE A 304 36.64 -18.97 7.72
N ASP A 305 37.54 -19.27 6.77
CA ASP A 305 38.95 -18.97 6.89
C ASP A 305 39.22 -17.46 6.69
N PRO A 306 39.69 -16.72 7.75
CA PRO A 306 39.96 -15.31 7.66
C PRO A 306 41.23 -14.96 6.85
N ASP A 307 42.07 -15.95 6.53
CA ASP A 307 43.24 -15.73 5.69
C ASP A 307 42.86 -15.73 4.18
N GLU A 308 41.75 -16.36 3.84
CA GLU A 308 41.21 -16.42 2.46
C GLU A 308 40.11 -15.39 2.21
N TYR A 309 39.24 -15.15 3.22
CA TYR A 309 38.05 -14.31 3.10
C TYR A 309 38.08 -13.14 4.07
N GLN A 310 37.51 -12.05 3.64
CA GLN A 310 37.25 -10.87 4.45
C GLN A 310 35.77 -10.47 4.35
N GLY A 311 35.30 -9.70 5.30
CA GLY A 311 33.92 -9.25 5.25
C GLY A 311 33.73 -7.92 5.94
N PHE A 312 32.59 -7.30 5.69
CA PHE A 312 32.09 -6.19 6.47
C PHE A 312 30.69 -6.46 6.97
N ALA A 313 30.36 -5.82 8.08
CA ALA A 313 29.02 -5.84 8.65
C ALA A 313 28.58 -4.43 9.06
N PHE A 314 27.27 -4.23 9.14
CA PHE A 314 26.65 -3.00 9.63
C PHE A 314 25.33 -3.31 10.29
N GLY A 315 24.86 -2.41 11.17
CA GLY A 315 23.55 -2.55 11.83
C GLY A 315 22.88 -1.20 12.04
N VAL A 316 21.59 -1.11 11.70
CA VAL A 316 20.76 0.09 11.85
C VAL A 316 19.39 -0.23 12.43
N GLY A 317 18.93 0.62 13.36
CA GLY A 317 17.59 0.52 13.94
C GLY A 317 16.52 1.01 12.96
N MET A 318 15.60 0.15 12.57
CA MET A 318 14.53 0.49 11.61
C MET A 318 13.52 1.48 12.21
N ASP A 319 13.23 1.35 13.49
CA ASP A 319 12.36 2.31 14.20
C ASP A 319 12.96 3.73 14.18
N ARG A 320 14.29 3.84 14.37
CA ARG A 320 15.01 5.11 14.27
C ARG A 320 14.95 5.67 12.85
N LEU A 321 15.12 4.84 11.83
CA LEU A 321 14.95 5.26 10.44
C LEU A 321 13.52 5.79 10.19
N ALA A 322 12.49 5.11 10.73
CA ALA A 322 11.10 5.57 10.63
C ALA A 322 10.89 6.91 11.33
N MET A 323 11.44 7.09 12.54
CA MET A 323 11.37 8.38 13.25
C MET A 323 11.96 9.51 12.43
N LEU A 324 13.11 9.30 11.82
CA LEU A 324 13.83 10.31 11.04
C LEU A 324 13.11 10.63 9.71
N LYS A 325 12.65 9.61 8.99
CA LYS A 325 12.00 9.78 7.68
C LYS A 325 10.60 10.40 7.80
N TYR A 326 9.84 10.01 8.81
CA TYR A 326 8.44 10.42 8.98
C TYR A 326 8.21 11.47 10.07
N GLY A 327 9.28 11.94 10.72
CA GLY A 327 9.19 12.97 11.76
C GLY A 327 8.47 12.52 13.03
N ILE A 328 8.56 11.25 13.40
CA ILE A 328 7.92 10.69 14.58
C ILE A 328 8.79 11.00 15.82
N PRO A 329 8.29 11.73 16.81
CA PRO A 329 9.15 12.29 17.87
C PRO A 329 9.47 11.32 19.01
N ASP A 330 8.68 10.26 19.19
CA ASP A 330 8.79 9.34 20.33
C ASP A 330 8.65 7.90 19.86
N LEU A 331 9.68 7.09 20.11
CA LEU A 331 9.77 5.69 19.68
C LEU A 331 8.69 4.82 20.35
N ARG A 332 8.30 5.12 21.58
CA ARG A 332 7.29 4.35 22.34
C ARG A 332 5.94 4.31 21.64
N THR A 333 5.61 5.36 20.88
CA THR A 333 4.33 5.48 20.17
C THR A 333 4.12 4.42 19.08
N PHE A 334 5.19 3.82 18.56
CA PHE A 334 5.10 2.69 17.63
C PHE A 334 4.42 1.45 18.25
N PHE A 335 4.49 1.31 19.57
CA PHE A 335 4.08 0.10 20.29
C PHE A 335 2.84 0.32 21.19
N GLU A 336 2.31 1.54 21.26
CA GLU A 336 1.14 1.87 22.11
C GLU A 336 -0.20 1.40 21.52
N SER A 337 -0.23 0.92 20.29
CA SER A 337 -1.43 0.44 19.59
C SER A 337 -2.57 1.49 19.48
N ASP A 338 -2.24 2.78 19.45
CA ASP A 338 -3.23 3.85 19.29
C ASP A 338 -3.65 3.97 17.82
N VAL A 339 -4.93 3.65 17.55
CA VAL A 339 -5.50 3.70 16.20
C VAL A 339 -5.50 5.13 15.63
N ARG A 340 -5.56 6.18 16.47
CA ARG A 340 -5.50 7.58 16.03
C ARG A 340 -4.11 7.91 15.52
N TRP A 341 -3.07 7.45 16.23
CA TRP A 341 -1.68 7.55 15.81
C TRP A 341 -1.46 6.80 14.49
N LEU A 342 -1.97 5.58 14.37
CA LEU A 342 -1.85 4.79 13.15
C LEU A 342 -2.60 5.44 11.96
N LYS A 343 -3.73 6.10 12.19
CA LYS A 343 -4.42 6.88 11.15
C LYS A 343 -3.63 8.10 10.68
N HIS A 344 -2.81 8.68 11.57
CA HIS A 344 -1.98 9.85 11.26
C HIS A 344 -0.68 9.49 10.56
N TYR A 345 0.08 8.53 11.09
CA TYR A 345 1.40 8.15 10.58
C TYR A 345 1.39 6.93 9.65
N GLY A 346 0.33 6.12 9.67
CA GLY A 346 0.24 4.91 8.87
C GLY A 346 -0.11 5.17 7.41
N PHE A 347 0.28 4.24 6.55
CA PHE A 347 0.13 4.31 5.10
C PHE A 347 -1.11 3.56 4.63
N VAL A 348 -1.69 3.96 3.49
CA VAL A 348 -2.77 3.19 2.86
C VAL A 348 -2.21 1.91 2.23
N PRO A 349 -2.98 0.80 2.20
CA PRO A 349 -2.48 -0.50 1.73
C PRO A 349 -1.97 -0.54 0.29
N LEU A 350 -2.41 0.40 -0.56
CA LEU A 350 -1.99 0.49 -1.96
C LEU A 350 -0.91 1.56 -2.21
N ASP A 351 -0.38 2.18 -1.15
CA ASP A 351 0.77 3.07 -1.22
C ASP A 351 2.03 2.19 -1.36
N GLU A 352 2.27 1.70 -2.56
CA GLU A 352 3.42 0.85 -2.83
C GLU A 352 4.73 1.61 -2.60
N SER A 353 5.64 0.98 -1.85
CA SER A 353 7.06 1.31 -1.96
C SER A 353 7.47 0.94 -3.37
N SER A 354 7.61 1.89 -4.27
CA SER A 354 8.03 1.53 -5.61
C SER A 354 9.41 0.90 -5.54
N MET A 355 9.55 -0.30 -6.08
CA MET A 355 10.85 -0.97 -6.21
C MET A 355 11.87 -0.11 -6.97
N THR A 356 11.37 0.89 -7.71
CA THR A 356 12.18 1.88 -8.44
C THR A 356 12.39 3.18 -7.65
N GLY A 357 11.63 3.45 -6.59
CA GLY A 357 11.72 4.67 -5.78
C GLY A 357 12.99 4.75 -4.94
N GLY A 358 13.55 3.61 -4.56
CA GLY A 358 14.76 3.55 -3.73
C GLY A 358 16.05 3.99 -4.42
N LEU A 359 16.10 4.00 -5.75
CA LEU A 359 17.28 4.39 -6.54
C LEU A 359 17.01 5.44 -7.62
N SER A 360 15.78 5.88 -7.81
CA SER A 360 15.41 6.91 -8.78
C SER A 360 14.76 8.12 -8.12
N ASN A 361 15.27 9.30 -8.45
CA ASN A 361 14.77 10.60 -7.97
C ASN A 361 13.40 11.03 -8.51
N ASN A 362 12.54 10.12 -8.88
CA ASN A 362 11.25 10.45 -9.47
C ASN A 362 10.10 10.19 -8.51
N GLY A 363 9.94 11.03 -7.52
CA GLY A 363 8.77 10.86 -6.67
C GLY A 363 8.62 11.78 -5.48
N GLY A 364 9.29 12.91 -5.45
CA GLY A 364 9.01 13.95 -4.44
C GLY A 364 7.54 14.39 -4.51
N ALA A 365 6.63 13.60 -4.02
CA ALA A 365 5.32 14.08 -3.63
C ALA A 365 5.48 14.85 -2.34
N GLN A 366 5.54 16.16 -2.43
CA GLN A 366 5.28 17.05 -1.31
C GLN A 366 3.95 16.62 -0.66
N ARG A 367 4.02 16.17 0.58
CA ARG A 367 2.88 16.14 1.50
C ARG A 367 3.28 16.81 2.80
#